data_b444a345a8f8494fa1f47815eb197918
#
_entry.id   b444a345a8f8494fa1f47815eb197918
#
_cell.length_a   1.000
_cell.length_b   1.000
_cell.length_c   1.000
_cell.angle_alpha   90.00
_cell.angle_beta   90.00
_cell.angle_gamma   90.00
#
_symmetry.space_group_name_H-M   'P 1'
#
loop_
_entity.id
_entity.type
_entity.pdbx_description
1 polymer ?
#
loop_
_entity_poly.entity_id
_entity_poly.type
_entity_poly.pdbx_seq_one_letter_code
_entity_poly.pdbx_strand_id
1 'polypeptide(L)'
;MSDPTATIEGKSYGEPIYREGEAGSDLTPGELLVRTGTNSAGEPIYDSVSTVDAVDPQAQFAQVPSTPPQRDGTDTDPVDQTISSGTIVEVRIYRSGDTVKGALLASGGDLSADSDANVSVGDTLGSNDDGSLKATSTAGAGVAEANEALDNSGASAGDRVRIDVEVL
;
A
#
# COMPACT_ATOMS: atom_id res chain seq x y z
N MET A 1 2.40 -22.84 -0.04
CA MET A 1 3.53 -22.01 -0.54
C MET A 1 2.91 -20.92 -1.40
N SER A 2 2.87 -19.69 -0.93
CA SER A 2 2.40 -18.59 -1.77
C SER A 2 3.39 -18.40 -2.91
N ASP A 3 2.88 -18.27 -4.12
CA ASP A 3 3.69 -17.99 -5.30
C ASP A 3 4.42 -16.66 -5.06
N PRO A 4 5.76 -16.61 -5.09
CA PRO A 4 6.52 -15.38 -4.88
C PRO A 4 6.29 -14.35 -6.00
N THR A 5 5.61 -14.72 -7.06
CA THR A 5 5.12 -13.82 -8.09
C THR A 5 3.70 -13.32 -7.83
N ALA A 6 3.07 -13.74 -6.73
CA ALA A 6 1.76 -13.26 -6.33
C ALA A 6 1.86 -11.82 -5.82
N THR A 7 2.09 -10.99 -6.71
CA THR A 7 1.80 -9.58 -6.82
C THR A 7 0.49 -9.27 -6.14
N ILE A 8 0.34 -8.07 -5.67
CA ILE A 8 -0.90 -7.51 -5.15
C ILE A 8 -2.09 -7.98 -6.00
N GLU A 9 -2.72 -9.07 -5.58
CA GLU A 9 -3.94 -9.56 -6.19
C GLU A 9 -5.13 -8.93 -5.46
N GLY A 10 -6.03 -8.33 -6.23
CA GLY A 10 -7.31 -7.85 -5.72
C GLY A 10 -8.44 -8.63 -6.37
N LYS A 11 -9.44 -9.03 -5.58
CA LYS A 11 -10.74 -9.42 -6.11
C LYS A 11 -11.65 -8.21 -6.06
N SER A 12 -12.15 -7.79 -7.22
CA SER A 12 -13.13 -6.74 -7.33
C SER A 12 -14.45 -7.33 -7.84
N TYR A 13 -15.57 -6.90 -7.28
CA TYR A 13 -16.91 -7.22 -7.76
C TYR A 13 -17.30 -6.36 -8.99
N GLY A 14 -16.36 -5.99 -9.78
CA GLY A 14 -16.50 -5.20 -11.00
C GLY A 14 -15.17 -5.10 -11.72
N GLU A 15 -15.13 -4.38 -12.83
CA GLU A 15 -13.84 -4.10 -13.47
C GLU A 15 -13.01 -3.18 -12.56
N PRO A 16 -11.77 -3.57 -12.23
CA PRO A 16 -10.89 -2.74 -11.43
C PRO A 16 -10.54 -1.46 -12.21
N ILE A 17 -10.45 -0.36 -11.49
CA ILE A 17 -10.03 0.91 -12.09
C ILE A 17 -8.50 0.96 -12.02
N TYR A 18 -7.87 0.91 -13.19
CA TYR A 18 -6.44 1.11 -13.34
C TYR A 18 -6.16 2.55 -13.75
N ARG A 19 -5.10 3.11 -13.21
CA ARG A 19 -4.57 4.41 -13.60
C ARG A 19 -3.06 4.32 -13.69
N GLU A 20 -2.51 5.18 -14.50
CA GLU A 20 -1.08 5.41 -14.60
C GLU A 20 -0.81 6.87 -14.26
N GLY A 21 0.38 7.13 -13.75
CA GLY A 21 0.85 8.47 -13.45
C GLY A 21 2.32 8.48 -13.14
N GLU A 22 2.83 9.62 -12.73
CA GLU A 22 4.21 9.79 -12.30
C GLU A 22 4.32 9.54 -10.79
N ALA A 23 5.35 8.81 -10.38
CA ALA A 23 5.70 8.68 -8.96
C ALA A 23 6.37 9.99 -8.50
N GLY A 24 5.76 10.69 -7.56
CA GLY A 24 6.29 11.95 -7.02
C GLY A 24 7.48 11.73 -6.08
N SER A 25 7.51 10.58 -5.44
CA SER A 25 8.58 10.09 -4.56
C SER A 25 8.93 8.64 -4.90
N ASP A 26 9.96 8.10 -4.26
CA ASP A 26 10.23 6.66 -4.35
C ASP A 26 9.10 5.90 -3.66
N LEU A 27 8.48 4.96 -4.39
CA LEU A 27 7.34 4.17 -3.93
C LEU A 27 7.66 2.68 -3.89
N THR A 28 6.98 1.96 -3.03
CA THR A 28 7.02 0.49 -2.99
C THR A 28 5.65 -0.07 -3.40
N PRO A 29 5.57 -1.11 -4.24
CA PRO A 29 4.30 -1.78 -4.52
C PRO A 29 3.58 -2.18 -3.23
N GLY A 30 2.28 -1.91 -3.15
CA GLY A 30 1.47 -2.13 -1.94
C GLY A 30 1.30 -0.91 -1.05
N GLU A 31 1.99 0.18 -1.31
CA GLU A 31 1.75 1.45 -0.60
C GLU A 31 0.39 2.04 -0.96
N LEU A 32 -0.27 2.58 0.06
CA LEU A 32 -1.46 3.42 -0.07
C LEU A 32 -1.05 4.78 -0.64
N LEU A 33 -1.67 5.16 -1.75
CA LEU A 33 -1.29 6.35 -2.50
C LEU A 33 -2.32 7.46 -2.41
N VAL A 34 -1.85 8.68 -2.61
CA VAL A 34 -2.68 9.87 -2.81
C VAL A 34 -2.22 10.60 -4.07
N ARG A 35 -3.19 11.12 -4.83
CA ARG A 35 -2.88 12.01 -5.95
C ARG A 35 -2.53 13.39 -5.42
N THR A 36 -1.31 13.86 -5.68
CA THR A 36 -0.80 15.15 -5.18
C THR A 36 -0.82 16.26 -6.22
N GLY A 37 -0.95 15.92 -7.50
CA GLY A 37 -0.96 16.94 -8.55
C GLY A 37 -1.01 16.37 -9.97
N THR A 38 -0.49 17.17 -10.89
CA THR A 38 -0.25 16.81 -12.29
C THR A 38 1.12 17.34 -12.73
N ASN A 39 1.82 16.56 -13.54
CA ASN A 39 3.08 16.99 -14.13
C ASN A 39 2.87 17.95 -15.31
N SER A 40 3.96 18.40 -15.93
CA SER A 40 3.92 19.33 -17.08
C SER A 40 3.26 18.75 -18.32
N ALA A 41 3.14 17.43 -18.43
CA ALA A 41 2.45 16.73 -19.52
C ALA A 41 0.94 16.56 -19.24
N GLY A 42 0.48 16.94 -18.04
CA GLY A 42 -0.92 16.78 -17.62
C GLY A 42 -1.22 15.41 -17.00
N GLU A 43 -0.23 14.58 -16.75
CA GLU A 43 -0.38 13.27 -16.12
C GLU A 43 -0.48 13.41 -14.60
N PRO A 44 -1.27 12.56 -13.91
CA PRO A 44 -1.37 12.62 -12.46
C PRO A 44 -0.05 12.26 -11.78
N ILE A 45 0.25 12.94 -10.68
CA ILE A 45 1.35 12.60 -9.78
C ILE A 45 0.78 11.90 -8.55
N TYR A 46 1.40 10.78 -8.17
CA TYR A 46 1.04 10.01 -7.00
C TYR A 46 2.20 9.93 -6.01
N ASP A 47 1.87 10.11 -4.74
CA ASP A 47 2.78 9.95 -3.62
C ASP A 47 2.18 8.99 -2.59
N SER A 48 3.01 8.47 -1.69
CA SER A 48 2.54 7.78 -0.51
C SER A 48 1.65 8.69 0.33
N VAL A 49 0.60 8.13 0.94
CA VAL A 49 -0.17 8.88 1.93
C VAL A 49 0.76 9.21 3.09
N SER A 50 0.94 10.50 3.35
CA SER A 50 1.84 11.04 4.39
C SER A 50 1.10 11.55 5.63
N THR A 51 -0.17 11.21 5.76
CA THR A 51 -1.02 11.64 6.88
C THR A 51 -1.44 10.43 7.68
N VAL A 52 -1.06 10.39 8.96
CA VAL A 52 -1.54 9.38 9.91
C VAL A 52 -3.03 9.54 10.09
N ASP A 53 -3.76 8.42 10.00
CA ASP A 53 -5.22 8.40 10.15
C ASP A 53 -5.93 9.42 9.24
N ALA A 54 -5.56 9.45 7.97
CA ALA A 54 -6.24 10.28 6.97
C ALA A 54 -7.75 9.98 6.98
N VAL A 55 -8.57 11.01 6.98
CA VAL A 55 -10.03 10.88 6.99
C VAL A 55 -10.54 10.63 5.56
N ASP A 56 -11.41 9.64 5.40
CA ASP A 56 -11.98 9.21 4.12
C ASP A 56 -10.91 8.96 3.02
N PRO A 57 -9.86 8.17 3.28
CA PRO A 57 -8.82 7.91 2.31
C PRO A 57 -9.38 7.08 1.16
N GLN A 58 -8.97 7.38 -0.06
CA GLN A 58 -9.26 6.49 -1.18
C GLN A 58 -8.37 5.24 -1.10
N ALA A 59 -8.97 4.06 -1.26
CA ALA A 59 -8.23 2.80 -1.34
C ALA A 59 -7.57 2.64 -2.71
N GLN A 60 -6.45 3.32 -2.92
CA GLN A 60 -5.65 3.24 -4.13
C GLN A 60 -4.21 2.85 -3.77
N PHE A 61 -3.74 1.78 -4.43
CA PHE A 61 -2.47 1.16 -4.07
C PHE A 61 -1.52 1.09 -5.27
N ALA A 62 -0.23 1.31 -5.01
CA ALA A 62 0.82 1.09 -6.00
C ALA A 62 0.85 -0.38 -6.41
N GLN A 63 0.91 -0.62 -7.72
CA GLN A 63 1.04 -1.96 -8.29
C GLN A 63 2.50 -2.26 -8.64
N VAL A 64 2.81 -3.54 -8.77
CA VAL A 64 4.06 -3.95 -9.42
C VAL A 64 4.00 -3.50 -10.87
N PRO A 65 5.02 -2.80 -11.38
CA PRO A 65 5.05 -2.39 -12.77
C PRO A 65 4.88 -3.58 -13.71
N SER A 66 4.00 -3.45 -14.73
CA SER A 66 3.79 -4.48 -15.74
C SER A 66 5.06 -4.77 -16.56
N THR A 67 5.97 -3.79 -16.60
CA THR A 67 7.32 -3.93 -17.16
C THR A 67 8.33 -3.63 -16.04
N PRO A 68 8.63 -4.61 -15.18
CA PRO A 68 9.59 -4.40 -14.11
C PRO A 68 10.95 -4.04 -14.71
N PRO A 69 11.72 -3.13 -14.07
CA PRO A 69 13.08 -2.84 -14.51
C PRO A 69 13.87 -4.15 -14.59
N GLN A 70 14.72 -4.26 -15.59
CA GLN A 70 15.55 -5.46 -15.76
C GLN A 70 16.29 -5.70 -14.45
N ARG A 71 16.25 -6.96 -13.99
CA ARG A 71 17.02 -7.39 -12.82
C ARG A 71 18.47 -6.98 -13.02
N ASP A 72 18.92 -6.07 -12.20
CA ASP A 72 20.32 -5.59 -12.17
C ASP A 72 21.28 -6.57 -11.48
N GLY A 73 20.84 -7.83 -11.30
CA GLY A 73 21.59 -8.86 -10.59
C GLY A 73 21.41 -8.84 -9.08
N THR A 74 20.60 -7.94 -8.54
CA THR A 74 20.12 -8.05 -7.16
C THR A 74 18.91 -8.99 -7.12
N ASP A 75 18.90 -9.90 -6.17
CA ASP A 75 17.85 -10.94 -6.02
C ASP A 75 16.54 -10.36 -5.39
N THR A 76 16.24 -9.09 -5.65
CA THR A 76 15.06 -8.42 -5.11
C THR A 76 13.81 -8.85 -5.88
N ASP A 77 12.82 -9.35 -5.18
CA ASP A 77 11.52 -9.71 -5.76
C ASP A 77 10.89 -8.46 -6.40
N PRO A 78 10.28 -8.55 -7.60
CA PRO A 78 9.59 -7.42 -8.23
C PRO A 78 8.60 -6.68 -7.32
N VAL A 79 7.99 -7.39 -6.38
CA VAL A 79 7.06 -6.82 -5.40
C VAL A 79 7.76 -5.89 -4.39
N ASP A 80 9.05 -6.09 -4.16
CA ASP A 80 9.85 -5.29 -3.23
C ASP A 80 10.78 -4.29 -3.93
N GLN A 81 10.67 -4.20 -5.27
CA GLN A 81 11.44 -3.23 -6.04
C GLN A 81 10.87 -1.83 -5.90
N THR A 82 11.75 -0.88 -5.64
CA THR A 82 11.39 0.53 -5.59
C THR A 82 10.98 1.06 -6.97
N ILE A 83 9.82 1.72 -7.03
CA ILE A 83 9.39 2.53 -8.16
C ILE A 83 10.00 3.91 -7.95
N SER A 84 11.02 4.26 -8.73
CA SER A 84 11.76 5.51 -8.54
C SER A 84 10.92 6.74 -8.86
N SER A 85 11.11 7.81 -8.08
CA SER A 85 10.53 9.12 -8.35
C SER A 85 10.76 9.56 -9.81
N GLY A 86 9.74 10.15 -10.43
CA GLY A 86 9.76 10.57 -11.82
C GLY A 86 9.52 9.45 -12.84
N THR A 87 9.31 8.21 -12.41
CA THR A 87 8.94 7.09 -13.30
C THR A 87 7.45 6.83 -13.29
N ILE A 88 6.98 5.99 -14.21
CA ILE A 88 5.57 5.62 -14.27
C ILE A 88 5.23 4.70 -13.09
N VAL A 89 4.16 5.04 -12.38
CA VAL A 89 3.53 4.18 -11.38
C VAL A 89 2.17 3.72 -11.89
N GLU A 90 1.92 2.42 -11.81
CA GLU A 90 0.60 1.82 -12.03
C GLU A 90 -0.16 1.83 -10.70
N VAL A 91 -1.38 2.36 -10.72
CA VAL A 91 -2.24 2.52 -9.55
C VAL A 91 -3.53 1.76 -9.76
N ARG A 92 -3.91 0.96 -8.77
CA ARG A 92 -5.21 0.30 -8.76
C ARG A 92 -6.09 0.89 -7.68
N ILE A 93 -7.30 1.28 -8.08
CA ILE A 93 -8.33 1.80 -7.19
C ILE A 93 -9.30 0.67 -6.86
N TYR A 94 -9.47 0.43 -5.58
CA TYR A 94 -10.36 -0.59 -5.04
C TYR A 94 -11.64 0.02 -4.48
N ARG A 95 -12.69 -0.76 -4.45
CA ARG A 95 -14.01 -0.38 -3.93
C ARG A 95 -14.27 -1.13 -2.64
N SER A 96 -15.22 -0.64 -1.85
CA SER A 96 -15.71 -1.35 -0.67
C SER A 96 -16.06 -2.80 -1.00
N GLY A 97 -15.55 -3.73 -0.20
CA GLY A 97 -15.67 -5.18 -0.38
C GLY A 97 -14.62 -5.82 -1.29
N ASP A 98 -13.77 -5.03 -1.94
CA ASP A 98 -12.64 -5.59 -2.71
C ASP A 98 -11.55 -6.10 -1.77
N THR A 99 -10.93 -7.22 -2.13
CA THR A 99 -9.76 -7.75 -1.40
C THR A 99 -8.47 -7.27 -2.04
N VAL A 100 -7.55 -6.78 -1.23
CA VAL A 100 -6.19 -6.42 -1.62
C VAL A 100 -5.22 -7.38 -0.94
N LYS A 101 -4.38 -8.06 -1.72
CA LYS A 101 -3.31 -8.91 -1.21
C LYS A 101 -1.99 -8.17 -1.34
N GLY A 102 -1.24 -8.13 -0.24
CA GLY A 102 0.08 -7.54 -0.22
C GLY A 102 0.10 -6.02 -0.02
N ALA A 103 -0.94 -5.43 0.57
CA ALA A 103 -0.84 -4.10 1.16
C ALA A 103 0.28 -4.08 2.21
N LEU A 104 0.91 -2.94 2.45
CA LEU A 104 1.98 -2.84 3.43
C LEU A 104 1.44 -2.50 4.82
N LEU A 105 1.80 -3.28 5.83
CA LEU A 105 1.60 -2.97 7.25
C LEU A 105 2.87 -2.33 7.80
N ALA A 106 2.72 -1.25 8.56
CA ALA A 106 3.80 -0.55 9.22
C ALA A 106 4.58 -1.46 10.18
N SER A 107 5.82 -1.10 10.47
CA SER A 107 6.60 -1.69 11.55
C SER A 107 6.31 -0.99 12.89
N GLY A 108 6.44 -1.72 14.00
CA GLY A 108 6.31 -1.09 15.32
C GLY A 108 7.30 0.05 15.54
N GLY A 109 8.49 -0.03 14.93
CA GLY A 109 9.50 1.02 15.00
C GLY A 109 9.13 2.33 14.28
N ASP A 110 8.16 2.31 13.36
CA ASP A 110 7.67 3.50 12.65
C ASP A 110 6.45 4.14 13.34
N LEU A 111 5.91 3.50 14.36
CA LEU A 111 4.68 3.91 15.01
C LEU A 111 4.91 4.55 16.37
N SER A 112 4.06 5.51 16.73
CA SER A 112 4.03 6.08 18.08
C SER A 112 3.53 5.08 19.14
N ALA A 113 2.69 4.13 18.72
CA ALA A 113 2.23 3.00 19.51
C ALA A 113 2.50 1.73 18.70
N ASP A 114 3.53 0.98 19.07
CA ASP A 114 3.96 -0.25 18.39
C ASP A 114 2.83 -1.31 18.33
N SER A 115 1.89 -1.29 19.26
CA SER A 115 0.70 -2.16 19.24
C SER A 115 -0.18 -1.97 18.00
N ASP A 116 -0.10 -0.83 17.33
CA ASP A 116 -0.86 -0.58 16.09
C ASP A 116 -0.33 -1.38 14.90
N ALA A 117 0.85 -2.00 15.01
CA ALA A 117 1.40 -2.97 14.06
C ALA A 117 1.11 -4.44 14.45
N ASN A 118 0.38 -4.68 15.52
CA ASN A 118 -0.11 -6.00 15.92
C ASN A 118 -1.61 -6.06 15.62
N VAL A 119 -1.98 -6.69 14.52
CA VAL A 119 -3.36 -6.71 14.02
C VAL A 119 -3.98 -8.10 14.09
N SER A 120 -5.27 -8.11 14.36
CA SER A 120 -6.12 -9.31 14.33
C SER A 120 -7.06 -9.26 13.12
N VAL A 121 -7.61 -10.41 12.74
CA VAL A 121 -8.64 -10.46 11.69
C VAL A 121 -9.82 -9.57 12.09
N GLY A 122 -10.24 -8.70 11.19
CA GLY A 122 -11.34 -7.76 11.36
C GLY A 122 -10.94 -6.42 11.99
N ASP A 123 -9.66 -6.22 12.32
CA ASP A 123 -9.20 -4.92 12.80
C ASP A 123 -9.27 -3.89 11.67
N THR A 124 -9.79 -2.72 11.99
CA THR A 124 -9.83 -1.59 11.07
C THR A 124 -8.42 -1.02 10.88
N LEU A 125 -8.02 -0.86 9.62
CA LEU A 125 -6.72 -0.33 9.25
C LEU A 125 -6.87 1.05 8.64
N GLY A 126 -6.04 1.98 9.09
CA GLY A 126 -5.90 3.34 8.56
C GLY A 126 -4.50 3.57 7.99
N SER A 127 -4.30 4.75 7.44
CA SER A 127 -3.00 5.16 6.90
C SER A 127 -1.99 5.45 8.02
N ASN A 128 -0.74 5.08 7.79
CA ASN A 128 0.43 5.64 8.43
C ASN A 128 1.00 6.76 7.55
N ASP A 129 2.06 7.45 7.98
CA ASP A 129 2.67 8.59 7.27
C ASP A 129 3.65 8.21 6.14
N ASP A 130 3.78 6.91 5.86
CA ASP A 130 4.72 6.36 4.87
C ASP A 130 4.03 5.49 3.79
N GLY A 131 2.71 5.62 3.63
CA GLY A 131 1.92 4.80 2.70
C GLY A 131 1.63 3.37 3.19
N SER A 132 2.13 2.96 4.35
CA SER A 132 1.73 1.71 4.99
C SER A 132 0.42 1.86 5.77
N LEU A 133 -0.16 0.72 6.15
CA LEU A 133 -1.36 0.63 6.99
C LEU A 133 -0.97 0.38 8.43
N LYS A 134 -1.83 0.76 9.36
CA LYS A 134 -1.75 0.45 10.79
C LYS A 134 -3.14 0.23 11.37
N ALA A 135 -3.27 -0.45 12.49
CA ALA A 135 -4.53 -0.50 13.22
C ALA A 135 -4.95 0.91 13.64
N THR A 136 -6.23 1.23 13.49
CA THR A 136 -6.77 2.54 13.85
C THR A 136 -8.12 2.43 14.54
N SER A 137 -8.35 3.29 15.52
CA SER A 137 -9.66 3.52 16.17
C SER A 137 -10.24 4.89 15.82
N THR A 138 -9.55 5.65 14.97
CA THR A 138 -9.98 6.99 14.57
C THR A 138 -11.18 6.90 13.64
N ALA A 139 -12.28 7.54 14.02
CA ALA A 139 -13.51 7.51 13.20
C ALA A 139 -13.29 8.15 11.84
N GLY A 140 -13.68 7.45 10.78
CA GLY A 140 -13.54 7.90 9.39
C GLY A 140 -12.12 7.72 8.81
N ALA A 141 -11.17 7.18 9.57
CA ALA A 141 -9.82 6.94 9.08
C ALA A 141 -9.60 5.52 8.53
N GLY A 142 -10.59 4.63 8.66
CA GLY A 142 -10.51 3.27 8.14
C GLY A 142 -10.50 3.25 6.62
N VAL A 143 -9.51 2.58 6.03
CA VAL A 143 -9.43 2.31 4.60
C VAL A 143 -9.73 0.85 4.29
N ALA A 144 -9.40 -0.05 5.22
CA ALA A 144 -9.57 -1.49 5.05
C ALA A 144 -9.75 -2.20 6.38
N GLU A 145 -10.14 -3.48 6.33
CA GLU A 145 -10.10 -4.43 7.45
C GLU A 145 -9.05 -5.50 7.18
N ALA A 146 -8.35 -5.95 8.22
CA ALA A 146 -7.39 -7.04 8.13
C ALA A 146 -8.09 -8.37 7.87
N ASN A 147 -7.69 -9.10 6.82
CA ASN A 147 -8.17 -10.44 6.52
C ASN A 147 -7.35 -11.55 7.19
N GLU A 148 -6.24 -11.19 7.78
CA GLU A 148 -5.36 -12.10 8.52
C GLU A 148 -4.83 -11.44 9.79
N ALA A 149 -4.41 -12.27 10.74
CA ALA A 149 -3.73 -11.78 11.94
C ALA A 149 -2.22 -11.71 11.66
N LEU A 150 -1.61 -10.58 11.97
CA LEU A 150 -0.19 -10.33 11.75
C LEU A 150 0.39 -9.45 12.85
N ASP A 151 1.52 -9.86 13.42
CA ASP A 151 2.24 -9.09 14.42
C ASP A 151 3.57 -8.59 13.88
N ASN A 152 3.64 -7.30 13.59
CA ASN A 152 4.85 -6.59 13.17
C ASN A 152 5.32 -5.55 14.20
N SER A 153 4.78 -5.63 15.42
CA SER A 153 5.03 -4.66 16.50
C SER A 153 6.49 -4.64 16.97
N GLY A 154 7.17 -5.78 16.89
CA GLY A 154 8.58 -5.89 17.27
C GLY A 154 9.58 -5.55 16.16
N ALA A 155 9.12 -5.19 14.98
CA ALA A 155 9.99 -4.90 13.83
C ALA A 155 10.66 -3.52 13.95
N SER A 156 11.88 -3.42 13.41
CA SER A 156 12.61 -2.15 13.34
C SER A 156 11.95 -1.17 12.34
N ALA A 157 12.21 0.12 12.49
CA ALA A 157 11.74 1.14 11.56
C ALA A 157 12.13 0.79 10.11
N GLY A 158 11.16 0.88 9.20
CA GLY A 158 11.30 0.51 7.79
C GLY A 158 11.04 -0.96 7.46
N ASP A 159 10.99 -1.86 8.44
CA ASP A 159 10.72 -3.29 8.23
C ASP A 159 9.21 -3.56 8.08
N ARG A 160 8.63 -3.03 7.01
CA ARG A 160 7.22 -3.23 6.67
C ARG A 160 6.98 -4.65 6.17
N VAL A 161 5.80 -5.20 6.44
CA VAL A 161 5.38 -6.54 6.00
C VAL A 161 4.10 -6.46 5.17
N ARG A 162 3.83 -7.51 4.38
CA ARG A 162 2.65 -7.55 3.54
C ARG A 162 1.49 -8.19 4.27
N ILE A 163 0.31 -7.60 4.09
CA ILE A 163 -0.94 -8.03 4.72
C ILE A 163 -2.06 -8.10 3.68
N ASP A 164 -2.94 -9.08 3.85
CA ASP A 164 -4.17 -9.20 3.08
C ASP A 164 -5.31 -8.45 3.77
N VAL A 165 -6.01 -7.62 3.01
CA VAL A 165 -7.05 -6.74 3.55
C VAL A 165 -8.30 -6.72 2.68
N GLU A 166 -9.44 -6.35 3.26
CA GLU A 166 -10.68 -6.01 2.56
C GLU A 166 -10.95 -4.52 2.67
N VAL A 167 -11.25 -3.86 1.57
CA VAL A 167 -11.51 -2.41 1.51
C VAL A 167 -12.88 -2.09 2.12
N LEU A 168 -12.94 -1.06 2.98
CA LEU A 168 -14.16 -0.58 3.65
C LEU A 168 -15.06 0.29 2.74
#